data_001be2918c9a930e0931113ca2ca75a2
#
_entry.id   001be2918c9a930e0931113ca2ca75a2
#
_cell.length_a   1.000
_cell.length_b   1.000
_cell.length_c   1.000
_cell.angle_alpha   90.00
_cell.angle_beta   90.00
_cell.angle_gamma   90.00
#
_symmetry.space_group_name_H-M   'P 1'
#
loop_
_entity.id
_entity.type
_entity.pdbx_description
1 polymer ?
#
loop_
_entity_poly.entity_id
_entity_poly.type
_entity_poly.pdbx_seq_one_letter_code
_entity_poly.pdbx_strand_id
1 'polypeptide(L)'
;MQKKIRIVSIGIILIILFISIIVLNNNTDNKHTFKKDGILYALSLDGKSITSFPSKGLYKANVSCEGADGKWLYDDWKLAIENITGDVSCDIKFETITKTYFNDYITGLAGTTQGTGEAVNETANIPDYSSSAAISQSSYTSQSIFSSTSLSSTSGTEVNDAYTFENNTWTSAPSTMTSGTYYHFKFNPNESGYYQMCYDLSAGSTSNQLFAYVNTTQKKFESSSYLSASTTAAKSGCVELGYVSTSDYIKVTQRAYTDISTLSFSIKKVSTINSVTDIRYEGKNPNNYVWFNNEYWRIIGVFDNSSHDQSGKNLVKIIRDDALGGLAWDKSRTNDWTTASLNKLLNGAYYNAQDGTSSGYCYGSSSALTNCNYTKKGIQLGYRGMIAKVTWYLGGYSSASATAETFYGYERGTTVYSGRTTSTTGYIGLMYPSDYGYSVLSSSCARTTNLSSYNSSKCAGASWLYGKGAEWTITPHSSSNDNLEVLSDNGYFYLNFAIFGRAVRPVLYLDSSVYVIDGDGTLDKPYIIEM
;
A
#
# COMPACT_ATOMS: atom_id res chain seq x y z
N MET A 1 -33.82 -8.67 -13.15
CA MET A 1 -34.72 -7.56 -13.53
C MET A 1 -33.88 -6.31 -13.71
N GLN A 2 -33.71 -5.85 -14.95
CA GLN A 2 -32.98 -4.60 -15.22
C GLN A 2 -33.88 -3.43 -14.79
N LYS A 3 -33.47 -2.69 -13.75
CA LYS A 3 -34.10 -1.42 -13.39
C LYS A 3 -33.76 -0.39 -14.48
N LYS A 4 -34.78 0.09 -15.20
CA LYS A 4 -34.61 1.19 -16.15
C LYS A 4 -34.41 2.49 -15.40
N ILE A 5 -33.19 3.01 -15.43
CA ILE A 5 -32.84 4.36 -14.97
C ILE A 5 -33.41 5.34 -16.02
N ARG A 6 -34.34 6.20 -15.64
CA ARG A 6 -34.72 7.37 -16.44
C ARG A 6 -33.93 8.58 -15.92
N ILE A 7 -32.87 8.91 -16.63
CA ILE A 7 -32.09 10.13 -16.39
C ILE A 7 -32.84 11.27 -17.09
N VAL A 8 -33.33 12.21 -16.31
CA VAL A 8 -33.91 13.46 -16.86
C VAL A 8 -32.74 14.43 -17.03
N SER A 9 -32.17 14.48 -18.23
CA SER A 9 -31.10 15.45 -18.56
C SER A 9 -31.73 16.83 -18.71
N ILE A 10 -31.41 17.75 -17.78
CA ILE A 10 -31.76 19.17 -17.92
C ILE A 10 -30.64 19.84 -18.71
N GLY A 11 -30.61 19.60 -20.02
CA GLY A 11 -29.73 20.37 -20.93
C GLY A 11 -30.26 21.80 -21.06
N ILE A 12 -29.34 22.77 -21.03
CA ILE A 12 -29.66 24.16 -21.31
C ILE A 12 -30.01 24.27 -22.80
N ILE A 13 -31.30 24.17 -23.11
CA ILE A 13 -31.87 24.63 -24.38
C ILE A 13 -32.66 25.88 -24.04
N LEU A 14 -32.20 27.04 -24.53
CA LEU A 14 -32.93 28.30 -24.48
C LEU A 14 -34.22 28.15 -25.29
N ILE A 15 -35.32 27.79 -24.63
CA ILE A 15 -36.67 27.95 -25.18
C ILE A 15 -37.45 28.74 -24.15
N ILE A 16 -37.82 29.96 -24.51
CA ILE A 16 -38.76 30.81 -23.80
C ILE A 16 -40.10 30.12 -23.78
N LEU A 17 -40.52 29.54 -22.66
CA LEU A 17 -41.86 29.01 -22.43
C LEU A 17 -42.40 29.57 -21.11
N PHE A 18 -43.59 30.08 -21.17
CA PHE A 18 -44.38 30.73 -20.13
C PHE A 18 -44.32 30.01 -18.79
N ILE A 19 -43.83 30.72 -17.77
CA ILE A 19 -43.82 30.28 -16.38
C ILE A 19 -45.19 30.59 -15.77
N SER A 20 -45.97 29.54 -15.48
CA SER A 20 -47.13 29.66 -14.59
C SER A 20 -46.64 29.58 -13.14
N ILE A 21 -46.55 30.69 -12.45
CA ILE A 21 -46.24 30.74 -11.01
C ILE A 21 -47.55 30.47 -10.27
N ILE A 22 -47.66 29.32 -9.60
CA ILE A 22 -48.72 29.07 -8.62
C ILE A 22 -48.17 29.41 -7.25
N VAL A 23 -48.64 30.53 -6.70
CA VAL A 23 -48.37 30.92 -5.32
C VAL A 23 -49.35 30.19 -4.43
N LEU A 24 -48.93 29.16 -3.73
CA LEU A 24 -49.69 28.54 -2.65
C LEU A 24 -49.36 29.26 -1.35
N ASN A 25 -50.24 30.13 -0.92
CA ASN A 25 -50.13 30.86 0.36
C ASN A 25 -50.69 29.98 1.48
N ASN A 26 -49.85 29.27 2.25
CA ASN A 26 -50.19 28.82 3.59
C ASN A 26 -48.96 28.86 4.51
N ASN A 27 -49.03 29.84 5.37
CA ASN A 27 -48.34 30.04 6.67
C ASN A 27 -46.86 29.65 6.82
N THR A 28 -46.05 30.69 7.06
CA THR A 28 -44.83 30.88 7.84
C THR A 28 -43.47 30.61 7.22
N ASP A 29 -43.35 29.97 6.04
CA ASP A 29 -42.12 30.01 5.24
C ASP A 29 -42.48 30.30 3.79
N ASN A 30 -42.08 31.46 3.24
CA ASN A 30 -42.29 31.81 1.82
C ASN A 30 -41.36 30.93 0.93
N LYS A 31 -41.70 29.63 0.81
CA LYS A 31 -41.06 28.75 -0.15
C LYS A 31 -41.60 29.05 -1.54
N HIS A 32 -40.76 29.61 -2.42
CA HIS A 32 -41.13 29.69 -3.84
C HIS A 32 -40.99 28.31 -4.47
N THR A 33 -42.09 27.77 -5.00
CA THR A 33 -42.12 26.52 -5.74
C THR A 33 -42.29 26.77 -7.22
N PHE A 34 -41.66 25.96 -8.06
CA PHE A 34 -41.91 25.95 -9.50
C PHE A 34 -42.02 24.51 -10.04
N LYS A 35 -42.78 24.33 -11.12
CA LYS A 35 -42.95 23.02 -11.76
C LYS A 35 -42.15 22.97 -13.04
N LYS A 36 -41.35 21.91 -13.21
CA LYS A 36 -40.59 21.63 -14.42
C LYS A 36 -40.54 20.14 -14.69
N ASP A 37 -40.79 19.73 -15.93
CA ASP A 37 -40.81 18.32 -16.36
C ASP A 37 -41.69 17.40 -15.50
N GLY A 38 -42.83 17.94 -14.99
CA GLY A 38 -43.77 17.21 -14.14
C GLY A 38 -43.40 17.19 -12.64
N ILE A 39 -42.26 17.73 -12.25
CA ILE A 39 -41.75 17.72 -10.89
C ILE A 39 -41.94 19.09 -10.26
N LEU A 40 -42.44 19.12 -9.02
CA LEU A 40 -42.53 20.33 -8.21
C LEU A 40 -41.22 20.54 -7.43
N TYR A 41 -40.58 21.69 -7.56
CA TYR A 41 -39.36 22.04 -6.88
C TYR A 41 -39.54 23.17 -5.86
N ALA A 42 -38.98 23.01 -4.69
CA ALA A 42 -38.66 24.08 -3.74
C ALA A 42 -37.15 24.18 -3.63
N LEU A 43 -36.58 25.34 -3.94
CA LEU A 43 -35.13 25.55 -3.91
C LEU A 43 -34.76 26.61 -2.90
N SER A 44 -33.65 26.39 -2.18
CA SER A 44 -33.03 27.42 -1.34
C SER A 44 -31.51 27.41 -1.46
N LEU A 45 -30.90 28.60 -1.24
CA LEU A 45 -29.47 28.78 -1.09
C LEU A 45 -29.22 29.54 0.21
N ASP A 46 -28.48 28.92 1.14
CA ASP A 46 -28.21 29.47 2.48
C ASP A 46 -29.50 29.94 3.21
N GLY A 47 -30.55 29.09 3.10
CA GLY A 47 -31.86 29.35 3.71
C GLY A 47 -32.75 30.37 2.98
N LYS A 48 -32.29 30.97 1.89
CA LYS A 48 -33.08 31.91 1.07
C LYS A 48 -33.65 31.19 -0.14
N SER A 49 -34.97 31.31 -0.37
CA SER A 49 -35.61 30.71 -1.57
C SER A 49 -35.02 31.28 -2.86
N ILE A 50 -34.75 30.41 -3.80
CA ILE A 50 -34.28 30.73 -5.15
C ILE A 50 -35.20 30.13 -6.21
N THR A 51 -35.23 30.67 -7.41
CA THR A 51 -36.15 30.28 -8.50
C THR A 51 -35.49 29.43 -9.59
N SER A 52 -34.20 29.19 -9.46
CA SER A 52 -33.43 28.34 -10.40
C SER A 52 -32.28 27.67 -9.66
N PHE A 53 -31.76 26.59 -10.20
CA PHE A 53 -30.56 25.97 -9.67
C PHE A 53 -29.39 26.97 -9.74
N PRO A 54 -28.57 27.06 -8.68
CA PRO A 54 -27.38 27.90 -8.71
C PRO A 54 -26.38 27.35 -9.75
N SER A 55 -25.52 28.22 -10.27
CA SER A 55 -24.37 27.78 -11.08
C SER A 55 -23.48 26.85 -10.26
N LYS A 56 -22.78 25.91 -10.92
CA LYS A 56 -21.83 25.04 -10.24
C LYS A 56 -20.81 25.87 -9.45
N GLY A 57 -20.61 25.51 -8.18
CA GLY A 57 -19.77 26.24 -7.24
C GLY A 57 -19.58 25.47 -5.94
N LEU A 58 -19.02 26.14 -4.92
CA LEU A 58 -18.78 25.56 -3.59
C LEU A 58 -20.08 25.45 -2.79
N TYR A 59 -20.93 24.52 -3.20
CA TYR A 59 -22.21 24.25 -2.54
C TYR A 59 -22.37 22.78 -2.23
N LYS A 60 -22.91 22.52 -1.05
CA LYS A 60 -23.49 21.21 -0.68
C LYS A 60 -24.99 21.25 -1.00
N ALA A 61 -25.49 20.19 -1.61
CA ALA A 61 -26.91 20.04 -1.94
C ALA A 61 -27.55 18.97 -1.04
N ASN A 62 -28.54 19.36 -0.25
CA ASN A 62 -29.40 18.45 0.51
C ASN A 62 -30.70 18.28 -0.27
N VAL A 63 -31.01 17.06 -0.70
CA VAL A 63 -32.17 16.73 -1.51
C VAL A 63 -33.14 15.89 -0.70
N SER A 64 -34.41 16.27 -0.70
CA SER A 64 -35.52 15.47 -0.16
C SER A 64 -36.64 15.49 -1.16
N CYS A 65 -37.07 14.32 -1.66
CA CYS A 65 -38.18 14.20 -2.60
C CYS A 65 -39.31 13.34 -2.00
N GLU A 66 -40.53 13.74 -2.27
CA GLU A 66 -41.74 12.92 -2.08
C GLU A 66 -42.11 12.30 -3.42
N GLY A 67 -42.57 11.05 -3.39
CA GLY A 67 -42.96 10.31 -4.59
C GLY A 67 -41.82 9.76 -5.41
N ALA A 68 -40.55 9.96 -5.01
CA ALA A 68 -39.38 9.42 -5.68
C ALA A 68 -38.13 9.48 -4.78
N ASP A 69 -37.08 8.77 -5.18
CA ASP A 69 -35.73 8.96 -4.62
C ASP A 69 -34.99 10.04 -5.42
N GLY A 70 -34.56 11.10 -4.75
CA GLY A 70 -33.80 12.21 -5.34
C GLY A 70 -32.36 12.23 -4.87
N LYS A 71 -31.41 12.42 -5.81
CA LYS A 71 -29.98 12.56 -5.51
C LYS A 71 -29.38 13.69 -6.35
N TRP A 72 -28.56 14.55 -5.73
CA TRP A 72 -27.77 15.53 -6.47
C TRP A 72 -26.52 14.90 -7.05
N LEU A 73 -26.32 15.04 -8.37
CA LEU A 73 -25.12 14.59 -9.08
C LEU A 73 -24.19 15.78 -9.27
N TYR A 74 -23.14 15.87 -8.44
CA TYR A 74 -22.20 16.99 -8.44
C TYR A 74 -21.40 17.11 -9.73
N ASP A 75 -21.00 15.97 -10.34
CA ASP A 75 -20.26 15.94 -11.59
C ASP A 75 -21.02 16.63 -12.73
N ASP A 76 -22.27 16.26 -12.88
CA ASP A 76 -23.18 16.78 -13.92
C ASP A 76 -23.95 18.04 -13.47
N TRP A 77 -23.82 18.42 -12.22
CA TRP A 77 -24.54 19.53 -11.57
C TRP A 77 -26.06 19.47 -11.84
N LYS A 78 -26.67 18.32 -11.54
CA LYS A 78 -28.09 18.04 -11.79
C LYS A 78 -28.73 17.16 -10.73
N LEU A 79 -30.06 17.20 -10.65
CA LEU A 79 -30.85 16.27 -9.87
C LEU A 79 -31.10 14.98 -10.66
N ALA A 80 -30.77 13.84 -10.07
CA ALA A 80 -31.21 12.52 -10.53
C ALA A 80 -32.44 12.10 -9.72
N ILE A 81 -33.44 11.52 -10.37
CA ILE A 81 -34.67 11.02 -9.76
C ILE A 81 -34.87 9.59 -10.18
N GLU A 82 -35.06 8.72 -9.19
CA GLU A 82 -35.25 7.27 -9.37
C GLU A 82 -36.47 6.79 -8.60
N ASN A 83 -36.94 5.58 -8.88
CA ASN A 83 -38.04 4.91 -8.16
C ASN A 83 -39.32 5.76 -8.02
N ILE A 84 -39.75 6.38 -9.11
CA ILE A 84 -40.95 7.23 -9.14
C ILE A 84 -42.20 6.38 -8.83
N THR A 85 -42.93 6.77 -7.77
CA THR A 85 -44.14 6.08 -7.30
C THR A 85 -45.43 6.90 -7.46
N GLY A 86 -45.33 8.18 -7.86
CA GLY A 86 -46.46 9.10 -8.02
C GLY A 86 -46.03 10.47 -8.47
N ASP A 87 -46.79 11.49 -8.08
CA ASP A 87 -46.38 12.89 -8.27
C ASP A 87 -45.12 13.18 -7.47
N VAL A 88 -44.13 13.81 -8.09
CA VAL A 88 -42.85 14.10 -7.48
C VAL A 88 -42.75 15.54 -7.02
N SER A 89 -42.38 15.75 -5.76
CA SER A 89 -42.05 17.04 -5.17
C SER A 89 -40.70 16.99 -4.48
N CYS A 90 -39.78 17.87 -4.85
CA CYS A 90 -38.42 17.88 -4.30
C CYS A 90 -38.10 19.22 -3.62
N ASP A 91 -37.65 19.16 -2.37
CA ASP A 91 -37.02 20.26 -1.62
C ASP A 91 -35.51 20.11 -1.73
N ILE A 92 -34.83 21.08 -2.36
CA ILE A 92 -33.38 21.05 -2.56
C ILE A 92 -32.77 22.28 -1.92
N LYS A 93 -31.95 22.04 -0.91
CA LYS A 93 -31.25 23.10 -0.15
C LYS A 93 -29.80 23.08 -0.52
N PHE A 94 -29.33 24.19 -1.08
CA PHE A 94 -27.91 24.45 -1.30
C PHE A 94 -27.35 25.26 -0.14
N GLU A 95 -26.21 24.83 0.35
CA GLU A 95 -25.46 25.50 1.42
C GLU A 95 -24.06 25.83 0.90
N THR A 96 -23.64 27.08 1.05
CA THR A 96 -22.26 27.48 0.73
C THR A 96 -21.29 26.79 1.69
N ILE A 97 -20.27 26.14 1.14
CA ILE A 97 -19.24 25.47 1.94
C ILE A 97 -17.92 26.21 1.91
N THR A 98 -17.17 26.12 2.99
CA THR A 98 -15.77 26.53 3.01
C THR A 98 -14.92 25.47 2.34
N LYS A 99 -14.02 25.88 1.43
CA LYS A 99 -13.09 24.95 0.77
C LYS A 99 -12.17 24.32 1.82
N THR A 100 -12.32 23.01 2.03
CA THR A 100 -11.44 22.21 2.88
C THR A 100 -10.69 21.22 1.98
N TYR A 101 -9.38 21.29 1.94
CA TYR A 101 -8.57 20.37 1.15
C TYR A 101 -8.74 18.94 1.66
N PHE A 102 -8.79 18.00 0.74
CA PHE A 102 -9.19 16.63 1.08
C PHE A 102 -8.15 15.93 1.96
N ASN A 103 -6.85 16.18 1.74
CA ASN A 103 -5.79 15.70 2.62
C ASN A 103 -5.95 16.23 4.06
N ASP A 104 -6.27 17.52 4.23
CA ASP A 104 -6.45 18.12 5.55
C ASP A 104 -7.71 17.59 6.24
N TYR A 105 -8.79 17.41 5.47
CA TYR A 105 -10.02 16.82 5.97
C TYR A 105 -9.79 15.41 6.51
N ILE A 106 -9.14 14.53 5.72
CA ILE A 106 -8.85 13.15 6.14
C ILE A 106 -7.86 13.13 7.32
N THR A 107 -6.86 14.01 7.32
CA THR A 107 -5.93 14.15 8.45
C THR A 107 -6.66 14.50 9.75
N GLY A 108 -7.68 15.35 9.67
CA GLY A 108 -8.54 15.71 10.82
C GLY A 108 -9.37 14.56 11.39
N LEU A 109 -9.50 13.44 10.67
CA LEU A 109 -10.20 12.23 11.14
C LEU A 109 -9.28 11.27 11.92
N ALA A 110 -7.98 11.51 11.98
CA ALA A 110 -7.03 10.64 12.66
C ALA A 110 -7.40 10.47 14.16
N GLY A 111 -7.38 9.23 14.64
CA GLY A 111 -7.79 8.87 16.00
C GLY A 111 -9.31 8.75 16.18
N THR A 112 -10.09 8.75 15.09
CA THR A 112 -11.55 8.60 15.16
C THR A 112 -12.03 7.26 14.61
N THR A 113 -13.13 6.75 15.20
CA THR A 113 -13.81 5.57 14.68
C THR A 113 -14.49 5.90 13.35
N GLN A 114 -14.30 5.02 12.38
CA GLN A 114 -14.84 5.13 11.03
C GLN A 114 -15.60 3.85 10.68
N GLY A 115 -16.92 3.84 10.81
CA GLY A 115 -17.73 2.65 10.58
C GLY A 115 -17.32 1.47 11.49
N THR A 116 -16.90 0.33 10.90
CA THR A 116 -16.32 -0.81 11.62
C THR A 116 -14.79 -0.84 11.51
N GLY A 117 -14.16 0.32 11.49
CA GLY A 117 -12.73 0.55 11.43
C GLY A 117 -12.38 1.90 12.02
N GLU A 118 -11.19 2.35 11.77
CA GLU A 118 -10.60 3.56 12.32
C GLU A 118 -9.75 4.29 11.27
N ALA A 119 -9.59 5.60 11.44
CA ALA A 119 -8.53 6.37 10.79
C ALA A 119 -7.44 6.60 11.84
N VAL A 120 -6.25 6.07 11.61
CA VAL A 120 -5.17 6.05 12.61
C VAL A 120 -3.88 6.67 12.12
N ASN A 121 -3.09 7.20 13.05
CA ASN A 121 -1.69 7.54 12.78
C ASN A 121 -0.86 6.26 12.89
N GLU A 122 -0.33 5.78 11.78
CA GLU A 122 0.60 4.67 11.75
C GLU A 122 2.02 5.17 11.54
N THR A 123 2.91 4.80 12.45
CA THR A 123 4.32 5.18 12.36
C THR A 123 5.14 3.97 11.96
N ALA A 124 5.89 4.10 10.86
CA ALA A 124 6.89 3.14 10.43
C ALA A 124 8.28 3.65 10.78
N ASN A 125 9.09 2.79 11.40
CA ASN A 125 10.48 3.07 11.73
C ASN A 125 11.39 2.43 10.69
N ILE A 126 12.04 3.25 9.88
CA ILE A 126 12.91 2.83 8.80
C ILE A 126 14.37 2.96 9.27
N PRO A 127 15.04 1.84 9.59
CA PRO A 127 16.44 1.90 10.02
C PRO A 127 17.34 2.25 8.83
N ASP A 128 18.21 3.22 9.03
CA ASP A 128 19.28 3.52 8.08
C ASP A 128 20.53 2.66 8.41
N TYR A 129 20.62 1.49 7.80
CA TYR A 129 21.73 0.57 8.04
C TYR A 129 23.09 1.14 7.64
N SER A 130 23.15 2.18 6.79
CA SER A 130 24.41 2.87 6.47
C SER A 130 24.96 3.66 7.67
N SER A 131 24.11 4.06 8.61
CA SER A 131 24.47 4.74 9.84
C SER A 131 24.98 3.81 10.94
N SER A 132 25.07 2.49 10.68
CA SER A 132 25.44 1.52 11.71
C SER A 132 26.91 1.54 12.09
N ALA A 133 27.20 1.35 13.37
CA ALA A 133 28.55 1.23 13.91
C ALA A 133 28.74 -0.10 14.66
N ALA A 134 29.95 -0.67 14.55
CA ALA A 134 30.30 -1.90 15.27
C ALA A 134 30.22 -1.68 16.78
N ILE A 135 29.60 -2.62 17.50
CA ILE A 135 29.47 -2.57 18.95
C ILE A 135 30.62 -3.32 19.62
N SER A 136 31.00 -2.85 20.80
CA SER A 136 32.07 -3.44 21.60
C SER A 136 31.63 -4.74 22.28
N GLN A 137 32.59 -5.52 22.78
CA GLN A 137 32.31 -6.75 23.55
C GLN A 137 31.52 -6.46 24.85
N SER A 138 31.70 -5.31 25.44
CA SER A 138 30.96 -4.88 26.63
C SER A 138 29.47 -4.54 26.33
N SER A 139 29.09 -4.48 25.06
CA SER A 139 27.71 -4.24 24.65
C SER A 139 26.82 -5.49 24.70
N TYR A 140 27.34 -6.61 25.17
CA TYR A 140 26.59 -7.87 25.31
C TYR A 140 26.35 -8.19 26.79
N THR A 141 25.13 -8.54 27.15
CA THR A 141 24.76 -8.99 28.51
C THR A 141 25.36 -10.37 28.79
N SER A 142 25.34 -11.25 27.79
CA SER A 142 25.97 -12.58 27.84
C SER A 142 26.42 -12.98 26.44
N GLN A 143 27.49 -13.77 26.38
CA GLN A 143 27.95 -14.38 25.14
C GLN A 143 28.45 -15.80 25.38
N SER A 144 28.37 -16.64 24.37
CA SER A 144 28.98 -17.97 24.36
C SER A 144 29.48 -18.33 22.96
N ILE A 145 30.60 -19.00 22.90
CA ILE A 145 31.15 -19.56 21.67
C ILE A 145 31.26 -21.07 21.90
N PHE A 146 30.56 -21.84 21.07
CA PHE A 146 30.50 -23.29 21.22
C PHE A 146 30.46 -24.00 19.89
N SER A 147 30.88 -25.26 19.85
CA SER A 147 30.77 -26.15 18.71
C SER A 147 29.68 -27.19 18.90
N SER A 148 29.09 -27.64 17.79
CA SER A 148 28.10 -28.73 17.79
C SER A 148 28.06 -29.43 16.42
N THR A 149 27.39 -30.56 16.36
CA THR A 149 27.11 -31.28 15.09
C THR A 149 25.79 -30.85 14.44
N SER A 150 25.03 -29.94 15.08
CA SER A 150 23.72 -29.48 14.60
C SER A 150 23.67 -27.96 14.42
N LEU A 151 23.20 -27.52 13.26
CA LEU A 151 22.97 -26.11 12.95
C LEU A 151 21.99 -25.43 13.91
N SER A 152 20.97 -26.17 14.38
CA SER A 152 19.93 -25.64 15.27
C SER A 152 20.34 -25.58 16.75
N SER A 153 21.50 -26.09 17.12
CA SER A 153 21.94 -26.08 18.52
C SER A 153 22.00 -24.68 19.10
N THR A 154 21.61 -24.56 20.36
CA THR A 154 21.72 -23.34 21.19
C THR A 154 22.75 -23.48 22.31
N SER A 155 23.36 -24.66 22.43
CA SER A 155 24.46 -24.98 23.36
C SER A 155 25.31 -26.11 22.78
N GLY A 156 26.53 -26.25 23.28
CA GLY A 156 27.46 -27.27 22.81
C GLY A 156 28.76 -27.27 23.61
N THR A 157 29.82 -27.79 23.02
CA THR A 157 31.17 -27.76 23.60
C THR A 157 31.73 -26.38 23.44
N GLU A 158 32.18 -25.77 24.55
CA GLU A 158 32.82 -24.45 24.53
C GLU A 158 34.15 -24.50 23.72
N VAL A 159 34.36 -23.46 22.89
CA VAL A 159 35.50 -23.37 21.95
C VAL A 159 36.03 -21.93 21.90
N ASN A 160 36.53 -21.44 23.00
CA ASN A 160 36.97 -20.04 23.14
C ASN A 160 38.15 -19.66 22.25
N ASP A 161 38.95 -20.61 21.81
CA ASP A 161 40.07 -20.45 20.89
C ASP A 161 39.67 -20.45 19.40
N ALA A 162 38.42 -20.76 19.09
CA ALA A 162 37.93 -20.76 17.72
C ALA A 162 37.74 -19.36 17.11
N TYR A 163 37.70 -18.33 17.96
CA TYR A 163 37.56 -16.93 17.53
C TYR A 163 38.38 -15.99 18.39
N THR A 164 38.93 -14.95 17.77
CA THR A 164 39.56 -13.81 18.43
C THR A 164 38.71 -12.56 18.24
N PHE A 165 38.78 -11.61 19.20
CA PHE A 165 38.05 -10.35 19.13
C PHE A 165 38.99 -9.18 19.20
N GLU A 166 39.11 -8.44 18.09
CA GLU A 166 39.93 -7.25 17.98
C GLU A 166 39.20 -6.16 17.17
N ASN A 167 39.32 -4.91 17.58
CA ASN A 167 38.74 -3.76 16.89
C ASN A 167 37.24 -3.94 16.60
N ASN A 168 36.47 -4.45 17.56
CA ASN A 168 35.06 -4.75 17.45
C ASN A 168 34.71 -5.78 16.35
N THR A 169 35.64 -6.62 15.97
CA THR A 169 35.51 -7.66 14.95
C THR A 169 35.92 -9.01 15.54
N TRP A 170 35.08 -10.02 15.28
CA TRP A 170 35.36 -11.41 15.58
C TRP A 170 36.01 -12.07 14.36
N THR A 171 37.10 -12.78 14.56
CA THR A 171 37.82 -13.49 13.50
C THR A 171 37.99 -14.96 13.88
N SER A 172 37.58 -15.87 13.02
CA SER A 172 37.73 -17.31 13.24
C SER A 172 39.17 -17.77 13.04
N ALA A 173 39.57 -18.77 13.81
CA ALA A 173 40.86 -19.45 13.74
C ALA A 173 40.71 -20.82 13.06
N PRO A 174 40.79 -20.94 11.71
CA PRO A 174 40.53 -22.19 10.99
C PRO A 174 41.39 -23.37 11.44
N SER A 175 42.61 -23.11 11.97
CA SER A 175 43.53 -24.14 12.47
C SER A 175 43.00 -24.89 13.70
N THR A 176 42.07 -24.29 14.45
CA THR A 176 41.44 -24.90 15.64
C THR A 176 40.09 -25.55 15.34
N MET A 177 39.62 -25.42 14.11
CA MET A 177 38.30 -25.89 13.70
C MET A 177 38.34 -27.31 13.09
N THR A 178 37.29 -28.09 13.35
CA THR A 178 37.15 -29.44 12.83
C THR A 178 36.16 -29.46 11.67
N SER A 179 36.55 -30.07 10.55
CA SER A 179 35.68 -30.25 9.39
C SER A 179 34.36 -30.96 9.76
N GLY A 180 33.24 -30.53 9.21
CA GLY A 180 31.91 -31.08 9.46
C GLY A 180 31.21 -30.52 10.70
N THR A 181 31.87 -29.62 11.44
CA THR A 181 31.37 -29.04 12.68
C THR A 181 30.76 -27.65 12.46
N TYR A 182 29.73 -27.31 13.21
CA TYR A 182 29.15 -25.97 13.29
C TYR A 182 29.74 -25.25 14.49
N TYR A 183 30.27 -24.06 14.26
CA TYR A 183 30.79 -23.14 15.27
C TYR A 183 29.81 -22.00 15.44
N HIS A 184 29.28 -21.86 16.65
CA HIS A 184 28.23 -20.93 16.99
C HIS A 184 28.78 -19.82 17.87
N PHE A 185 28.46 -18.61 17.51
CA PHE A 185 28.62 -17.43 18.34
C PHE A 185 27.23 -16.92 18.70
N LYS A 186 26.89 -16.94 20.00
CA LYS A 186 25.59 -16.53 20.53
C LYS A 186 25.79 -15.43 21.56
N PHE A 187 25.05 -14.35 21.46
CA PHE A 187 25.09 -13.27 22.43
C PHE A 187 23.75 -12.54 22.53
N ASN A 188 23.52 -11.92 23.72
CA ASN A 188 22.38 -11.08 23.99
C ASN A 188 22.86 -9.62 24.06
N PRO A 189 22.37 -8.73 23.19
CA PRO A 189 22.70 -7.32 23.29
C PRO A 189 22.10 -6.72 24.57
N ASN A 190 22.82 -5.79 25.21
CA ASN A 190 22.36 -5.11 26.42
C ASN A 190 21.47 -3.89 26.13
N GLU A 191 21.30 -3.54 24.86
CA GLU A 191 20.38 -2.49 24.39
C GLU A 191 19.51 -3.01 23.25
N SER A 192 18.23 -2.66 23.29
CA SER A 192 17.33 -2.91 22.16
C SER A 192 17.61 -1.96 21.00
N GLY A 193 17.38 -2.40 19.77
CA GLY A 193 17.59 -1.58 18.58
C GLY A 193 17.62 -2.37 17.29
N TYR A 194 17.91 -1.69 16.19
CA TYR A 194 18.13 -2.33 14.90
C TYR A 194 19.60 -2.69 14.74
N TYR A 195 19.85 -3.90 14.27
CA TYR A 195 21.20 -4.46 14.13
C TYR A 195 21.42 -5.02 12.74
N GLN A 196 22.69 -5.04 12.32
CA GLN A 196 23.16 -5.83 11.18
C GLN A 196 24.47 -6.54 11.53
N MET A 197 24.75 -7.63 10.82
CA MET A 197 26.03 -8.32 10.85
C MET A 197 26.77 -8.06 9.54
N CYS A 198 27.96 -7.45 9.61
CA CYS A 198 28.84 -7.34 8.46
C CYS A 198 29.94 -8.39 8.55
N TYR A 199 30.30 -9.00 7.43
CA TYR A 199 31.17 -10.17 7.36
C TYR A 199 32.17 -10.11 6.20
N ASP A 200 33.27 -10.82 6.41
CA ASP A 200 34.27 -11.15 5.40
C ASP A 200 34.53 -12.67 5.50
N LEU A 201 34.20 -13.42 4.46
CA LEU A 201 34.40 -14.87 4.38
C LEU A 201 35.45 -15.16 3.31
N SER A 202 36.62 -15.70 3.69
CA SER A 202 37.66 -16.05 2.74
C SER A 202 37.23 -17.13 1.76
N ALA A 203 37.96 -17.25 0.64
CA ALA A 203 37.81 -18.40 -0.26
C ALA A 203 38.07 -19.70 0.49
N GLY A 204 37.43 -20.77 0.03
CA GLY A 204 37.52 -22.11 0.60
C GLY A 204 36.51 -23.06 0.00
N SER A 205 36.30 -24.22 0.62
CA SER A 205 35.29 -25.17 0.16
C SER A 205 33.88 -24.54 0.16
N THR A 206 33.12 -24.74 -0.92
CA THR A 206 31.72 -24.29 -1.04
C THR A 206 30.78 -24.90 0.01
N SER A 207 31.22 -25.91 0.75
CA SER A 207 30.52 -26.50 1.89
C SER A 207 30.75 -25.72 3.19
N ASN A 208 31.73 -24.81 3.24
CA ASN A 208 31.83 -23.81 4.32
C ASN A 208 30.68 -22.83 4.18
N GLN A 209 29.89 -22.67 5.24
CA GLN A 209 28.67 -21.89 5.20
C GLN A 209 28.58 -20.94 6.40
N LEU A 210 28.02 -19.78 6.15
CA LEU A 210 27.73 -18.76 7.17
C LEU A 210 26.23 -18.59 7.33
N PHE A 211 25.76 -18.59 8.56
CA PHE A 211 24.37 -18.40 8.94
C PHE A 211 24.23 -17.29 9.99
N ALA A 212 23.12 -16.55 9.94
CA ALA A 212 22.78 -15.56 10.95
C ALA A 212 21.34 -15.77 11.42
N TYR A 213 21.11 -15.55 12.72
CA TYR A 213 19.79 -15.71 13.36
C TYR A 213 19.52 -14.58 14.35
N VAL A 214 18.25 -14.25 14.53
CA VAL A 214 17.74 -13.61 15.74
C VAL A 214 16.79 -14.61 16.38
N ASN A 215 17.11 -15.03 17.60
CA ASN A 215 16.49 -16.20 18.23
C ASN A 215 16.60 -17.45 17.35
N THR A 216 15.44 -18.05 17.00
CA THR A 216 15.36 -19.19 16.06
C THR A 216 15.11 -18.77 14.62
N THR A 217 14.88 -17.46 14.38
CA THR A 217 14.56 -16.94 13.04
C THR A 217 15.83 -16.71 12.25
N GLN A 218 16.00 -17.48 11.17
CA GLN A 218 17.14 -17.35 10.27
C GLN A 218 17.01 -16.10 9.41
N LYS A 219 18.11 -15.35 9.28
CA LYS A 219 18.21 -14.18 8.42
C LYS A 219 18.78 -14.58 7.07
N LYS A 220 18.36 -13.89 6.02
CA LYS A 220 18.78 -14.22 4.66
C LYS A 220 19.94 -13.35 4.21
N PHE A 221 20.89 -13.98 3.54
CA PHE A 221 21.98 -13.32 2.81
C PHE A 221 21.51 -13.12 1.37
N GLU A 222 21.12 -11.91 1.00
CA GLU A 222 20.45 -11.63 -0.27
C GLU A 222 19.26 -12.57 -0.51
N SER A 223 19.40 -13.58 -1.36
CA SER A 223 18.35 -14.55 -1.70
C SER A 223 18.46 -15.90 -0.96
N SER A 224 19.59 -16.14 -0.28
CA SER A 224 19.87 -17.43 0.36
C SER A 224 19.68 -17.39 1.86
N SER A 225 19.26 -18.51 2.44
CA SER A 225 19.22 -18.70 3.89
C SER A 225 20.61 -18.86 4.53
N TYR A 226 21.67 -18.99 3.73
CA TYR A 226 23.06 -19.00 4.14
C TYR A 226 23.96 -18.47 3.03
N LEU A 227 25.17 -18.04 3.41
CA LEU A 227 26.24 -17.70 2.48
C LEU A 227 27.21 -18.88 2.37
N SER A 228 27.46 -19.35 1.16
CA SER A 228 28.53 -20.36 0.91
C SER A 228 29.83 -19.66 0.55
N ALA A 229 30.95 -20.20 1.03
CA ALA A 229 32.26 -19.80 0.54
C ALA A 229 32.39 -20.03 -0.97
N SER A 230 33.35 -19.36 -1.59
CA SER A 230 33.76 -19.59 -2.98
C SER A 230 35.12 -20.28 -2.97
N THR A 231 35.37 -21.18 -3.92
CA THR A 231 36.68 -21.82 -4.08
C THR A 231 37.76 -20.86 -4.59
N THR A 232 37.37 -19.74 -5.18
CA THR A 232 38.29 -18.82 -5.88
C THR A 232 38.27 -17.38 -5.39
N ALA A 233 37.23 -16.97 -4.63
CA ALA A 233 37.08 -15.59 -4.19
C ALA A 233 36.46 -15.49 -2.80
N ALA A 234 36.93 -14.52 -2.03
CA ALA A 234 36.30 -14.11 -0.77
C ALA A 234 34.93 -13.48 -1.02
N LYS A 235 34.06 -13.52 -0.01
CA LYS A 235 32.75 -12.87 0.00
C LYS A 235 32.64 -11.96 1.19
N SER A 236 32.25 -10.71 0.95
CA SER A 236 32.00 -9.71 2.00
C SER A 236 30.65 -9.05 1.80
N GLY A 237 30.10 -8.53 2.88
CA GLY A 237 28.81 -7.84 2.87
C GLY A 237 28.23 -7.69 4.26
N CYS A 238 26.96 -7.28 4.31
CA CYS A 238 26.21 -7.19 5.55
C CYS A 238 24.85 -7.90 5.40
N VAL A 239 24.35 -8.45 6.51
CA VAL A 239 23.00 -9.00 6.62
C VAL A 239 22.24 -8.24 7.70
N GLU A 240 21.07 -7.75 7.36
CA GLU A 240 20.20 -7.04 8.28
C GLU A 240 19.54 -8.02 9.26
N LEU A 241 19.74 -7.78 10.54
CA LEU A 241 19.16 -8.60 11.61
C LEU A 241 17.75 -8.09 12.00
N GLY A 242 17.45 -6.82 11.67
CA GLY A 242 16.21 -6.16 12.07
C GLY A 242 16.25 -5.71 13.52
N TYR A 243 15.08 -5.46 14.10
CA TYR A 243 14.96 -5.10 15.51
C TYR A 243 15.27 -6.30 16.41
N VAL A 244 16.13 -6.07 17.40
CA VAL A 244 16.55 -7.06 18.41
C VAL A 244 16.34 -6.42 19.78
N SER A 245 15.55 -7.05 20.64
CA SER A 245 15.34 -6.60 22.03
C SER A 245 16.41 -7.16 22.97
N THR A 246 16.48 -6.63 24.18
CA THR A 246 17.41 -7.13 25.21
C THR A 246 17.07 -8.56 25.70
N SER A 247 15.86 -9.06 25.42
CA SER A 247 15.45 -10.44 25.71
C SER A 247 15.79 -11.42 24.58
N ASP A 248 16.16 -10.90 23.41
CA ASP A 248 16.53 -11.71 22.25
C ASP A 248 18.01 -12.08 22.27
N TYR A 249 18.39 -13.03 21.43
CA TYR A 249 19.80 -13.29 21.15
C TYR A 249 20.08 -13.25 19.64
N ILE A 250 21.28 -12.83 19.28
CA ILE A 250 21.85 -12.95 17.96
C ILE A 250 22.73 -14.20 17.94
N LYS A 251 22.58 -15.04 16.91
CA LYS A 251 23.43 -16.20 16.69
C LYS A 251 24.06 -16.14 15.31
N VAL A 252 25.39 -16.10 15.27
CA VAL A 252 26.19 -16.28 14.05
C VAL A 252 26.73 -17.70 14.04
N THR A 253 26.63 -18.42 12.93
CA THR A 253 27.09 -19.80 12.83
C THR A 253 27.94 -19.97 11.58
N GLN A 254 29.18 -20.43 11.76
CA GLN A 254 30.06 -20.88 10.69
C GLN A 254 30.03 -22.40 10.64
N ARG A 255 29.70 -22.99 9.49
CA ARG A 255 29.95 -24.41 9.23
C ARG A 255 31.36 -24.54 8.66
N ALA A 256 32.21 -25.24 9.40
CA ALA A 256 33.54 -25.60 8.91
C ALA A 256 33.47 -26.88 8.07
N TYR A 257 34.21 -26.93 6.97
CA TYR A 257 34.35 -28.10 6.11
C TYR A 257 35.79 -28.23 5.64
N THR A 258 36.08 -29.11 4.68
CA THR A 258 37.45 -29.19 4.11
C THR A 258 37.85 -27.83 3.54
N ASP A 259 39.11 -27.48 3.65
CA ASP A 259 39.62 -26.17 3.24
C ASP A 259 38.84 -25.02 3.91
N ILE A 260 38.98 -24.92 5.23
CA ILE A 260 38.14 -24.10 6.10
C ILE A 260 38.37 -22.62 5.81
N SER A 261 37.30 -21.89 5.52
CA SER A 261 37.33 -20.45 5.30
C SER A 261 37.52 -19.67 6.60
N THR A 262 38.35 -18.63 6.58
CA THR A 262 38.37 -17.63 7.64
C THR A 262 37.15 -16.75 7.56
N LEU A 263 36.44 -16.57 8.66
CA LEU A 263 35.33 -15.64 8.83
C LEU A 263 35.78 -14.49 9.74
N SER A 264 35.66 -13.27 9.26
CA SER A 264 35.66 -12.08 10.09
C SER A 264 34.26 -11.46 10.08
N PHE A 265 33.71 -11.11 11.24
CA PHE A 265 32.41 -10.45 11.31
C PHE A 265 32.34 -9.45 12.47
N SER A 266 31.49 -8.44 12.29
CA SER A 266 31.14 -7.48 13.34
C SER A 266 29.61 -7.35 13.42
N ILE A 267 29.10 -7.18 14.64
CA ILE A 267 27.71 -6.79 14.84
C ILE A 267 27.69 -5.27 14.97
N LYS A 268 26.82 -4.66 14.19
CA LYS A 268 26.67 -3.21 14.15
C LYS A 268 25.26 -2.83 14.60
N LYS A 269 25.17 -1.77 15.43
CA LYS A 269 23.90 -1.16 15.82
C LYS A 269 23.65 0.06 14.96
N VAL A 270 22.43 0.17 14.45
CA VAL A 270 21.97 1.33 13.67
C VAL A 270 21.77 2.51 14.61
N SER A 271 22.30 3.67 14.24
CA SER A 271 22.17 4.91 15.03
C SER A 271 21.05 5.83 14.52
N THR A 272 20.70 5.73 13.24
CA THR A 272 19.69 6.58 12.62
C THR A 272 18.44 5.76 12.26
N ILE A 273 17.29 6.18 12.81
CA ILE A 273 16.00 5.61 12.50
C ILE A 273 15.12 6.74 11.97
N ASN A 274 14.68 6.63 10.72
CA ASN A 274 13.75 7.56 10.12
C ASN A 274 12.32 7.11 10.46
N SER A 275 11.59 7.91 11.22
CA SER A 275 10.20 7.64 11.55
C SER A 275 9.29 8.42 10.60
N VAL A 276 8.40 7.71 9.92
CA VAL A 276 7.39 8.28 9.03
C VAL A 276 6.03 7.95 9.59
N THR A 277 5.18 8.96 9.70
CA THR A 277 3.80 8.78 10.18
C THR A 277 2.83 9.11 9.06
N ASP A 278 2.05 8.12 8.65
CA ASP A 278 0.96 8.24 7.69
C ASP A 278 -0.39 8.16 8.41
N ILE A 279 -1.42 8.78 7.85
CA ILE A 279 -2.80 8.50 8.25
C ILE A 279 -3.26 7.28 7.45
N ARG A 280 -3.79 6.25 8.11
CA ARG A 280 -4.23 5.01 7.49
C ARG A 280 -5.65 4.66 7.90
N TYR A 281 -6.41 4.05 6.99
CA TYR A 281 -7.70 3.44 7.32
C TYR A 281 -7.52 1.95 7.59
N GLU A 282 -7.84 1.52 8.81
CA GLU A 282 -7.80 0.12 9.21
C GLU A 282 -9.18 -0.42 9.60
N GLY A 283 -9.32 -1.75 9.65
CA GLY A 283 -10.53 -2.43 10.04
C GLY A 283 -11.31 -3.06 8.89
N LYS A 284 -12.44 -3.69 9.22
CA LYS A 284 -13.20 -4.49 8.25
C LYS A 284 -13.94 -3.66 7.20
N ASN A 285 -14.54 -2.56 7.62
CA ASN A 285 -15.30 -1.67 6.73
C ASN A 285 -15.31 -0.24 7.28
N PRO A 286 -14.18 0.49 7.20
CA PRO A 286 -14.13 1.90 7.57
C PRO A 286 -14.93 2.75 6.60
N ASN A 287 -15.34 3.96 7.05
CA ASN A 287 -15.98 4.97 6.21
C ASN A 287 -14.92 5.67 5.36
N ASN A 288 -14.45 5.01 4.32
CA ASN A 288 -13.38 5.50 3.44
C ASN A 288 -13.73 5.45 1.94
N TYR A 289 -15.02 5.40 1.61
CA TYR A 289 -15.46 5.48 0.22
C TYR A 289 -15.38 6.91 -0.30
N VAL A 290 -14.90 7.04 -1.53
CA VAL A 290 -14.88 8.28 -2.30
C VAL A 290 -15.47 8.02 -3.69
N TRP A 291 -16.32 8.93 -4.15
CA TRP A 291 -16.85 8.91 -5.50
C TRP A 291 -15.87 9.63 -6.42
N PHE A 292 -15.22 8.91 -7.30
CA PHE A 292 -14.21 9.43 -8.22
C PHE A 292 -14.31 8.71 -9.56
N ASN A 293 -14.24 9.46 -10.66
CA ASN A 293 -14.32 8.92 -12.02
C ASN A 293 -15.63 8.12 -12.29
N ASN A 294 -16.76 8.57 -11.72
CA ASN A 294 -18.08 7.94 -11.81
C ASN A 294 -18.13 6.51 -11.25
N GLU A 295 -17.27 6.18 -10.29
CA GLU A 295 -17.22 4.88 -9.64
C GLU A 295 -16.71 4.99 -8.20
N TYR A 296 -16.88 3.90 -7.44
CA TYR A 296 -16.37 3.85 -6.07
C TYR A 296 -14.87 3.58 -6.04
N TRP A 297 -14.19 4.42 -5.28
CA TRP A 297 -12.82 4.23 -4.84
C TRP A 297 -12.77 4.21 -3.31
N ARG A 298 -11.68 3.73 -2.74
CA ARG A 298 -11.47 3.69 -1.30
C ARG A 298 -10.17 4.35 -0.92
N ILE A 299 -10.18 5.10 0.18
CA ILE A 299 -9.01 5.80 0.69
C ILE A 299 -8.13 4.81 1.43
N ILE A 300 -6.86 4.66 1.01
CA ILE A 300 -5.83 3.93 1.74
C ILE A 300 -5.34 4.78 2.90
N GLY A 301 -5.05 6.05 2.65
CA GLY A 301 -4.55 6.95 3.66
C GLY A 301 -4.08 8.30 3.12
N VAL A 302 -3.43 9.08 3.98
CA VAL A 302 -2.72 10.31 3.63
C VAL A 302 -1.23 10.09 3.90
N PHE A 303 -0.43 10.41 2.91
CA PHE A 303 1.00 10.09 2.88
C PHE A 303 1.81 11.35 2.65
N ASP A 304 2.97 11.45 3.29
CA ASP A 304 3.91 12.54 3.09
C ASP A 304 4.83 12.29 1.86
N ASN A 305 5.75 13.22 1.62
CA ASN A 305 6.69 13.16 0.50
C ASN A 305 7.61 11.93 0.50
N SER A 306 7.83 11.26 1.62
CA SER A 306 8.63 10.02 1.67
C SER A 306 8.00 8.87 0.88
N SER A 307 6.69 8.92 0.65
CA SER A 307 5.92 7.90 -0.08
C SER A 307 5.71 8.22 -1.56
N HIS A 308 5.88 9.47 -2.02
CA HIS A 308 5.53 9.88 -3.38
C HIS A 308 6.43 10.98 -3.99
N ASP A 309 7.44 11.45 -3.25
CA ASP A 309 8.46 12.41 -3.69
C ASP A 309 7.89 13.77 -4.17
N GLN A 310 6.75 14.19 -3.59
CA GLN A 310 6.18 15.52 -3.83
C GLN A 310 6.48 16.41 -2.62
N SER A 311 7.59 17.16 -2.69
CA SER A 311 8.10 17.95 -1.57
C SER A 311 7.04 18.88 -0.98
N GLY A 312 6.91 18.87 0.36
CA GLY A 312 6.00 19.72 1.12
C GLY A 312 4.51 19.40 0.93
N LYS A 313 4.16 18.25 0.34
CA LYS A 313 2.78 17.86 0.13
C LYS A 313 2.44 16.59 0.92
N ASN A 314 1.23 16.57 1.47
CA ASN A 314 0.57 15.37 1.92
C ASN A 314 -0.52 15.00 0.89
N LEU A 315 -0.49 13.79 0.35
CA LEU A 315 -1.41 13.36 -0.69
C LEU A 315 -2.29 12.22 -0.22
N VAL A 316 -3.57 12.27 -0.59
CA VAL A 316 -4.52 11.18 -0.37
C VAL A 316 -4.27 10.09 -1.40
N LYS A 317 -4.01 8.87 -0.94
CA LYS A 317 -3.86 7.67 -1.77
C LYS A 317 -5.17 6.91 -1.81
N ILE A 318 -5.67 6.65 -3.01
CA ILE A 318 -6.92 5.92 -3.22
C ILE A 318 -6.71 4.69 -4.11
N ILE A 319 -7.53 3.67 -3.88
CA ILE A 319 -7.58 2.43 -4.66
C ILE A 319 -8.99 2.23 -5.23
N ARG A 320 -9.09 1.80 -6.47
CA ARG A 320 -10.36 1.44 -7.07
C ARG A 320 -11.04 0.33 -6.25
N ASP A 321 -12.34 0.44 -5.96
CA ASP A 321 -13.01 -0.58 -5.14
C ASP A 321 -13.12 -1.92 -5.87
N ASP A 322 -13.46 -1.92 -7.16
CA ASP A 322 -13.54 -3.13 -7.97
C ASP A 322 -12.29 -3.35 -8.84
N ALA A 323 -11.95 -4.61 -9.08
CA ALA A 323 -10.86 -4.97 -9.98
C ALA A 323 -11.23 -4.71 -11.45
N LEU A 324 -10.24 -4.34 -12.26
CA LEU A 324 -10.38 -4.25 -13.73
C LEU A 324 -10.52 -5.64 -14.38
N GLY A 325 -10.05 -6.67 -13.70
CA GLY A 325 -10.04 -8.07 -14.15
C GLY A 325 -8.74 -8.76 -13.78
N GLY A 326 -8.58 -9.99 -14.26
CA GLY A 326 -7.37 -10.79 -14.08
C GLY A 326 -6.36 -10.49 -15.18
N LEU A 327 -5.38 -9.62 -14.91
CA LEU A 327 -4.34 -9.23 -15.87
C LEU A 327 -2.98 -9.77 -15.45
N ALA A 328 -2.13 -10.09 -16.44
CA ALA A 328 -0.72 -10.37 -16.20
C ALA A 328 -0.01 -9.08 -15.78
N TRP A 329 0.87 -9.16 -14.78
CA TRP A 329 1.69 -8.05 -14.38
C TRP A 329 2.69 -7.67 -15.49
N ASP A 330 3.34 -8.70 -16.06
CA ASP A 330 4.14 -8.54 -17.28
C ASP A 330 4.06 -9.77 -18.19
N LYS A 331 3.76 -9.52 -19.47
CA LYS A 331 3.67 -10.55 -20.50
C LYS A 331 4.99 -11.27 -20.78
N SER A 332 6.10 -10.59 -20.53
CA SER A 332 7.46 -11.10 -20.75
C SER A 332 8.02 -11.82 -19.51
N ARG A 333 7.20 -11.98 -18.46
CA ARG A 333 7.57 -12.62 -17.22
C ARG A 333 8.79 -11.96 -16.55
N THR A 334 8.79 -10.63 -16.48
CA THR A 334 9.80 -9.87 -15.74
C THR A 334 9.15 -9.03 -14.65
N ASN A 335 9.85 -8.82 -13.54
CA ASN A 335 9.36 -7.99 -12.43
C ASN A 335 9.91 -6.55 -12.49
N ASP A 336 10.11 -6.03 -13.68
CA ASP A 336 10.49 -4.64 -13.91
C ASP A 336 9.26 -3.80 -14.23
N TRP A 337 8.78 -3.04 -13.25
CA TRP A 337 7.60 -2.18 -13.43
C TRP A 337 7.77 -1.18 -14.56
N THR A 338 8.98 -0.65 -14.79
CA THR A 338 9.22 0.36 -15.81
C THR A 338 8.94 -0.13 -17.23
N THR A 339 9.12 -1.43 -17.45
CA THR A 339 8.89 -2.07 -18.75
C THR A 339 7.64 -2.94 -18.80
N ALA A 340 7.04 -3.20 -17.65
CA ALA A 340 5.90 -4.10 -17.48
C ALA A 340 4.71 -3.74 -18.38
N SER A 341 4.11 -4.77 -18.98
CA SER A 341 2.92 -4.59 -19.82
C SER A 341 1.75 -3.98 -19.03
N LEU A 342 1.57 -4.35 -17.76
CA LEU A 342 0.53 -3.77 -16.90
C LEU A 342 0.75 -2.28 -16.65
N ASN A 343 1.98 -1.84 -16.35
CA ASN A 343 2.28 -0.41 -16.20
C ASN A 343 1.92 0.38 -17.46
N LYS A 344 2.33 -0.12 -18.63
CA LYS A 344 2.03 0.52 -19.92
C LYS A 344 0.53 0.56 -20.22
N LEU A 345 -0.21 -0.48 -19.84
CA LEU A 345 -1.66 -0.53 -19.99
C LEU A 345 -2.34 0.49 -19.06
N LEU A 346 -1.94 0.53 -17.78
CA LEU A 346 -2.54 1.40 -16.76
C LEU A 346 -2.23 2.88 -17.00
N ASN A 347 -0.96 3.24 -17.25
CA ASN A 347 -0.55 4.61 -17.51
C ASN A 347 -0.76 5.06 -18.97
N GLY A 348 -1.16 4.14 -19.85
CA GLY A 348 -1.54 4.38 -21.23
C GLY A 348 -3.06 4.38 -21.41
N ALA A 349 -3.61 3.25 -21.85
CA ALA A 349 -5.01 3.14 -22.25
C ALA A 349 -5.99 3.40 -21.09
N TYR A 350 -5.72 2.89 -19.87
CA TYR A 350 -6.60 3.11 -18.73
C TYR A 350 -6.61 4.57 -18.29
N TYR A 351 -5.43 5.20 -18.10
CA TYR A 351 -5.33 6.60 -17.70
C TYR A 351 -5.94 7.55 -18.75
N ASN A 352 -5.85 7.21 -20.04
CA ASN A 352 -6.37 8.03 -21.12
C ASN A 352 -7.78 7.66 -21.58
N ALA A 353 -8.47 6.77 -20.88
CA ALA A 353 -9.81 6.25 -21.25
C ALA A 353 -9.87 5.82 -22.72
N GLN A 354 -8.93 4.99 -23.14
CA GLN A 354 -8.79 4.49 -24.51
C GLN A 354 -9.02 2.99 -24.60
N ASP A 355 -9.23 2.49 -25.81
CA ASP A 355 -9.22 1.05 -26.06
C ASP A 355 -7.78 0.52 -26.05
N GLY A 356 -7.45 -0.25 -25.03
CA GLY A 356 -6.15 -0.89 -24.85
C GLY A 356 -6.08 -2.32 -25.40
N THR A 357 -7.14 -2.83 -26.02
CA THR A 357 -7.23 -4.23 -26.47
C THR A 357 -6.12 -4.57 -27.48
N SER A 358 -5.87 -3.68 -28.42
CA SER A 358 -4.83 -3.85 -29.46
C SER A 358 -3.50 -3.18 -29.11
N SER A 359 -3.30 -2.72 -27.86
CA SER A 359 -2.09 -2.00 -27.44
C SER A 359 -0.82 -2.86 -27.40
N GLY A 360 -0.95 -4.19 -27.42
CA GLY A 360 0.14 -5.13 -27.17
C GLY A 360 0.49 -5.28 -25.67
N TYR A 361 -0.35 -4.73 -24.75
CA TYR A 361 -0.16 -4.76 -23.30
C TYR A 361 -1.32 -5.40 -22.53
N CYS A 362 -2.41 -5.77 -23.21
CA CYS A 362 -3.59 -6.42 -22.66
C CYS A 362 -3.38 -7.94 -22.60
N TYR A 363 -2.93 -8.46 -21.46
CA TYR A 363 -2.62 -9.87 -21.27
C TYR A 363 -3.25 -10.41 -19.99
N GLY A 364 -3.79 -11.66 -20.08
CA GLY A 364 -4.17 -12.47 -18.93
C GLY A 364 -3.37 -13.76 -18.96
N SER A 365 -2.53 -13.99 -17.97
CA SER A 365 -1.54 -15.06 -18.00
C SER A 365 -0.65 -14.95 -19.27
N SER A 366 -0.44 -16.01 -20.00
CA SER A 366 0.41 -15.99 -21.21
C SER A 366 -0.32 -15.56 -22.49
N SER A 367 -1.62 -15.22 -22.43
CA SER A 367 -2.44 -14.94 -23.60
C SER A 367 -2.91 -13.49 -23.66
N ALA A 368 -2.97 -12.93 -24.87
CA ALA A 368 -3.61 -11.65 -25.09
C ALA A 368 -5.13 -11.72 -24.79
N LEU A 369 -5.67 -10.68 -24.18
CA LEU A 369 -7.09 -10.54 -23.87
C LEU A 369 -7.76 -9.54 -24.84
N THR A 370 -9.09 -9.62 -24.91
CA THR A 370 -9.91 -8.77 -25.78
C THR A 370 -10.81 -7.80 -24.99
N ASN A 371 -10.64 -7.72 -23.65
CA ASN A 371 -11.53 -6.97 -22.77
C ASN A 371 -10.89 -5.73 -22.11
N CYS A 372 -9.75 -5.25 -22.64
CA CYS A 372 -9.07 -4.03 -22.16
C CYS A 372 -9.58 -2.73 -22.81
N ASN A 373 -10.85 -2.67 -23.17
CA ASN A 373 -11.45 -1.42 -23.63
C ASN A 373 -11.81 -0.53 -22.43
N TYR A 374 -11.05 0.53 -22.23
CA TYR A 374 -11.19 1.47 -21.12
C TYR A 374 -11.88 2.78 -21.48
N THR A 375 -12.48 2.91 -22.66
CA THR A 375 -13.15 4.15 -23.11
C THR A 375 -14.23 4.65 -22.13
N LYS A 376 -14.89 3.74 -21.40
CA LYS A 376 -15.91 4.07 -20.39
C LYS A 376 -15.46 3.84 -18.95
N LYS A 377 -14.47 2.95 -18.74
CA LYS A 377 -14.01 2.53 -17.40
C LYS A 377 -12.63 3.13 -17.03
N GLY A 378 -11.94 3.73 -17.97
CA GLY A 378 -10.68 4.43 -17.72
C GLY A 378 -10.92 5.82 -17.13
N ILE A 379 -9.84 6.49 -16.75
CA ILE A 379 -9.90 7.82 -16.13
C ILE A 379 -10.39 8.84 -17.18
N GLN A 380 -11.59 9.34 -16.99
CA GLN A 380 -12.19 10.33 -17.88
C GLN A 380 -11.47 11.68 -17.77
N LEU A 381 -11.50 12.46 -18.84
CA LEU A 381 -10.73 13.70 -18.98
C LEU A 381 -10.94 14.68 -17.82
N GLY A 382 -12.17 14.80 -17.32
CA GLY A 382 -12.53 15.70 -16.22
C GLY A 382 -11.85 15.37 -14.87
N TYR A 383 -11.39 14.13 -14.69
CA TYR A 383 -10.77 13.69 -13.44
C TYR A 383 -9.24 13.66 -13.48
N ARG A 384 -8.63 13.73 -14.67
CA ARG A 384 -7.17 13.59 -14.80
C ARG A 384 -6.40 14.70 -14.10
N GLY A 385 -6.96 15.92 -14.04
CA GLY A 385 -6.37 17.03 -13.30
C GLY A 385 -6.26 16.78 -11.80
N MET A 386 -7.17 15.97 -11.25
CA MET A 386 -7.20 15.62 -9.83
C MET A 386 -6.14 14.56 -9.43
N ILE A 387 -5.40 13.99 -10.39
CA ILE A 387 -4.41 12.94 -10.14
C ILE A 387 -3.01 13.51 -10.16
N ALA A 388 -2.29 13.36 -9.05
CA ALA A 388 -0.89 13.74 -8.98
C ALA A 388 0.00 12.77 -9.76
N LYS A 389 0.95 13.31 -10.53
CA LYS A 389 2.05 12.52 -11.09
C LYS A 389 3.12 12.37 -10.01
N VAL A 390 3.35 11.15 -9.55
CA VAL A 390 4.19 10.87 -8.39
C VAL A 390 5.32 9.90 -8.72
N THR A 391 6.29 9.82 -7.82
CA THR A 391 7.28 8.75 -7.80
C THR A 391 6.67 7.51 -7.13
N TRP A 392 6.67 6.39 -7.86
CA TRP A 392 6.38 5.06 -7.36
C TRP A 392 7.69 4.37 -7.00
N TYR A 393 7.88 4.04 -5.74
CA TYR A 393 9.07 3.33 -5.28
C TYR A 393 8.95 1.83 -5.61
N LEU A 394 10.04 1.22 -6.04
CA LEU A 394 10.10 -0.14 -6.58
C LEU A 394 11.07 -1.02 -5.82
N GLY A 395 11.48 -0.61 -4.63
CA GLY A 395 12.25 -1.46 -3.74
C GLY A 395 11.44 -2.71 -3.36
N GLY A 396 12.12 -3.80 -3.09
CA GLY A 396 11.50 -5.09 -2.78
C GLY A 396 12.22 -5.83 -1.67
N TYR A 397 11.58 -6.87 -1.18
CA TYR A 397 12.15 -7.76 -0.19
C TYR A 397 12.37 -9.16 -0.77
N SER A 398 13.27 -9.94 -0.19
CA SER A 398 13.62 -11.28 -0.67
C SER A 398 12.73 -12.39 -0.09
N SER A 399 11.60 -12.04 0.52
CA SER A 399 10.67 -12.99 1.15
C SER A 399 9.29 -12.37 1.33
N ALA A 400 8.24 -13.15 1.09
CA ALA A 400 6.87 -12.78 1.48
C ALA A 400 6.67 -12.80 3.01
N SER A 401 7.62 -13.35 3.79
CA SER A 401 7.57 -13.46 5.25
C SER A 401 8.19 -12.23 5.91
N ALA A 402 7.48 -11.10 5.86
CA ALA A 402 7.86 -9.85 6.50
C ALA A 402 6.64 -9.15 7.11
N THR A 403 6.88 -8.26 8.07
CA THR A 403 5.84 -7.40 8.67
C THR A 403 5.48 -6.24 7.74
N ALA A 404 4.36 -5.56 8.01
CA ALA A 404 3.98 -4.35 7.28
C ALA A 404 5.08 -3.27 7.31
N GLU A 405 5.69 -3.05 8.49
CA GLU A 405 6.78 -2.08 8.67
C GLU A 405 8.03 -2.47 7.87
N THR A 406 8.40 -3.75 7.88
CA THR A 406 9.52 -4.25 7.07
C THR A 406 9.28 -4.00 5.59
N PHE A 407 8.09 -4.35 5.07
CA PHE A 407 7.75 -4.05 3.68
C PHE A 407 7.80 -2.56 3.39
N TYR A 408 7.23 -1.71 4.26
CA TYR A 408 7.24 -0.26 4.10
C TYR A 408 8.66 0.31 3.89
N GLY A 409 9.61 -0.15 4.69
CA GLY A 409 11.01 0.25 4.57
C GLY A 409 11.66 -0.22 3.27
N TYR A 410 11.47 -1.49 2.90
CA TYR A 410 12.04 -2.06 1.68
C TYR A 410 11.44 -1.51 0.39
N GLU A 411 10.12 -1.27 0.37
CA GLU A 411 9.42 -0.66 -0.77
C GLU A 411 10.04 0.68 -1.17
N ARG A 412 10.46 1.47 -0.17
CA ARG A 412 11.08 2.80 -0.31
C ARG A 412 12.61 2.76 -0.33
N GLY A 413 13.17 1.58 -0.12
CA GLY A 413 14.61 1.33 -0.10
C GLY A 413 15.20 1.12 -1.49
N THR A 414 16.49 0.78 -1.50
CA THR A 414 17.27 0.56 -2.72
C THR A 414 17.49 -0.92 -3.07
N THR A 415 16.92 -1.84 -2.27
CA THR A 415 17.06 -3.29 -2.49
C THR A 415 16.15 -3.73 -3.64
N VAL A 416 16.75 -4.12 -4.76
CA VAL A 416 16.06 -4.57 -5.98
C VAL A 416 16.81 -5.75 -6.60
N TYR A 417 16.15 -6.49 -7.48
CA TYR A 417 16.85 -7.44 -8.33
C TYR A 417 17.88 -6.71 -9.22
N SER A 418 19.03 -7.33 -9.45
CA SER A 418 20.14 -6.74 -10.21
C SER A 418 19.67 -6.15 -11.55
N GLY A 419 20.05 -4.91 -11.81
CA GLY A 419 19.69 -4.17 -13.02
C GLY A 419 18.28 -3.55 -13.03
N ARG A 420 17.52 -3.63 -11.92
CA ARG A 420 16.23 -2.94 -11.79
C ARG A 420 16.41 -1.54 -11.20
N THR A 421 15.49 -0.65 -11.54
CA THR A 421 15.41 0.68 -10.93
C THR A 421 14.67 0.63 -9.60
N THR A 422 15.02 1.54 -8.70
CA THR A 422 14.40 1.64 -7.36
C THR A 422 13.13 2.48 -7.34
N SER A 423 12.84 3.17 -8.45
CA SER A 423 11.65 4.03 -8.57
C SER A 423 11.33 4.36 -10.02
N THR A 424 10.11 4.85 -10.23
CA THR A 424 9.66 5.42 -11.52
C THR A 424 8.58 6.47 -11.28
N THR A 425 8.34 7.36 -12.23
CA THR A 425 7.25 8.34 -12.15
C THR A 425 6.04 7.89 -12.97
N GLY A 426 4.84 8.08 -12.43
CA GLY A 426 3.59 7.72 -13.11
C GLY A 426 2.37 8.28 -12.40
N TYR A 427 1.21 8.16 -13.04
CA TYR A 427 -0.09 8.54 -12.46
C TYR A 427 -0.74 7.38 -11.72
N ILE A 428 -0.60 6.16 -12.25
CA ILE A 428 -1.28 4.97 -11.78
C ILE A 428 -0.24 3.92 -11.37
N GLY A 429 -0.40 3.37 -10.18
CA GLY A 429 0.33 2.21 -9.68
C GLY A 429 -0.61 1.12 -9.15
N LEU A 430 -0.08 0.29 -8.27
CA LEU A 430 -0.82 -0.73 -7.52
C LEU A 430 -0.55 -0.52 -6.02
N MET A 431 -1.33 -1.20 -5.17
CA MET A 431 -1.06 -1.17 -3.72
C MET A 431 0.30 -1.78 -3.40
N TYR A 432 0.86 -1.35 -2.29
CA TYR A 432 2.02 -1.99 -1.68
C TYR A 432 1.59 -3.09 -0.69
N PRO A 433 2.42 -4.09 -0.41
CA PRO A 433 2.21 -5.01 0.71
C PRO A 433 1.95 -4.28 2.05
N SER A 434 2.69 -3.20 2.31
CA SER A 434 2.51 -2.38 3.51
C SER A 434 1.12 -1.72 3.58
N ASP A 435 0.53 -1.33 2.44
CA ASP A 435 -0.83 -0.77 2.41
C ASP A 435 -1.85 -1.78 2.97
N TYR A 436 -1.73 -3.06 2.57
CA TYR A 436 -2.58 -4.12 3.10
C TYR A 436 -2.28 -4.43 4.57
N GLY A 437 -1.01 -4.54 4.94
CA GLY A 437 -0.62 -4.86 6.31
C GLY A 437 -1.14 -3.84 7.32
N TYR A 438 -1.09 -2.55 6.99
CA TYR A 438 -1.63 -1.47 7.82
C TYR A 438 -3.15 -1.28 7.71
N SER A 439 -3.83 -1.88 6.73
CA SER A 439 -5.29 -1.85 6.65
C SER A 439 -5.99 -2.82 7.60
N VAL A 440 -5.24 -3.73 8.22
CA VAL A 440 -5.75 -4.69 9.20
C VAL A 440 -5.86 -4.02 10.55
N LEU A 441 -6.99 -4.18 11.24
CA LEU A 441 -7.20 -3.62 12.58
C LEU A 441 -6.13 -4.11 13.56
N SER A 442 -5.35 -3.19 14.11
CA SER A 442 -4.16 -3.49 14.95
C SER A 442 -4.51 -4.30 16.21
N SER A 443 -5.70 -4.08 16.78
CA SER A 443 -6.21 -4.86 17.92
C SER A 443 -6.56 -6.32 17.57
N SER A 444 -6.79 -6.63 16.29
CA SER A 444 -7.11 -7.98 15.81
C SER A 444 -5.87 -8.76 15.37
N CYS A 445 -4.82 -8.05 14.94
CA CYS A 445 -3.59 -8.65 14.43
C CYS A 445 -2.38 -7.77 14.76
N ALA A 446 -1.46 -8.31 15.55
CA ALA A 446 -0.28 -7.56 15.97
C ALA A 446 0.57 -7.13 14.75
N ARG A 447 1.07 -5.89 14.76
CA ARG A 447 1.94 -5.33 13.71
C ARG A 447 3.24 -6.12 13.49
N THR A 448 3.65 -6.93 14.47
CA THR A 448 4.78 -7.85 14.39
C THR A 448 4.49 -9.14 13.62
N THR A 449 3.24 -9.38 13.22
CA THR A 449 2.85 -10.56 12.43
C THR A 449 3.32 -10.39 10.98
N ASN A 450 3.98 -11.42 10.45
CA ASN A 450 4.38 -11.44 9.03
C ASN A 450 3.16 -11.56 8.12
N LEU A 451 3.14 -10.84 7.00
CA LEU A 451 2.04 -10.85 6.05
C LEU A 451 1.79 -12.24 5.44
N SER A 452 2.82 -13.08 5.31
CA SER A 452 2.69 -14.47 4.88
C SER A 452 1.95 -15.37 5.90
N SER A 453 1.80 -14.91 7.14
CA SER A 453 1.07 -15.60 8.21
C SER A 453 -0.36 -15.07 8.40
N TYR A 454 -0.76 -14.04 7.66
CA TYR A 454 -2.13 -13.54 7.67
C TYR A 454 -3.06 -14.62 7.10
N ASN A 455 -4.26 -14.69 7.64
CA ASN A 455 -5.27 -15.63 7.16
C ASN A 455 -6.67 -15.02 7.29
N SER A 456 -7.62 -15.61 6.57
CA SER A 456 -9.01 -15.11 6.51
C SER A 456 -9.75 -15.08 7.86
N SER A 457 -9.31 -15.86 8.86
CA SER A 457 -10.02 -15.99 10.14
C SER A 457 -9.66 -14.95 11.17
N LYS A 458 -8.49 -14.31 11.08
CA LYS A 458 -8.01 -13.33 12.07
C LYS A 458 -7.59 -12.01 11.42
N CYS A 459 -6.37 -11.97 10.87
CA CYS A 459 -5.81 -10.73 10.33
C CYS A 459 -6.56 -10.28 9.08
N ALA A 460 -6.68 -11.14 8.07
CA ALA A 460 -7.33 -10.79 6.80
C ALA A 460 -8.80 -10.37 6.98
N GLY A 461 -9.55 -11.08 7.82
CA GLY A 461 -10.95 -10.75 8.11
C GLY A 461 -11.17 -9.40 8.81
N ALA A 462 -10.10 -8.79 9.33
CA ALA A 462 -10.09 -7.46 9.94
C ALA A 462 -9.55 -6.37 9.01
N SER A 463 -9.45 -6.64 7.68
CA SER A 463 -8.99 -5.70 6.66
C SER A 463 -10.09 -5.44 5.62
N TRP A 464 -10.31 -4.19 5.28
CA TRP A 464 -11.19 -3.78 4.19
C TRP A 464 -10.58 -4.01 2.79
N LEU A 465 -9.26 -4.14 2.69
CA LEU A 465 -8.56 -4.45 1.42
C LEU A 465 -8.67 -5.92 1.03
N TYR A 466 -9.02 -6.80 1.96
CA TYR A 466 -9.19 -8.23 1.72
C TYR A 466 -10.48 -8.56 0.95
N GLY A 467 -10.48 -9.69 0.22
CA GLY A 467 -11.70 -10.31 -0.34
C GLY A 467 -12.02 -9.95 -1.79
N LYS A 468 -11.10 -9.34 -2.52
CA LYS A 468 -11.27 -9.02 -3.96
C LYS A 468 -10.61 -10.05 -4.90
N GLY A 469 -10.22 -11.22 -4.39
CA GLY A 469 -9.49 -12.28 -5.09
C GLY A 469 -7.97 -12.18 -4.90
N ALA A 470 -7.22 -13.06 -5.54
CA ALA A 470 -5.76 -12.94 -5.55
C ALA A 470 -5.34 -11.72 -6.38
N GLU A 471 -4.60 -10.80 -5.76
CA GLU A 471 -4.39 -9.44 -6.27
C GLU A 471 -2.90 -9.08 -6.37
N TRP A 472 -2.54 -8.42 -7.46
CA TRP A 472 -1.20 -7.89 -7.66
C TRP A 472 -0.88 -6.72 -6.74
N THR A 473 0.37 -6.68 -6.26
CA THR A 473 1.00 -5.46 -5.73
C THR A 473 2.01 -4.89 -6.73
N ILE A 474 2.51 -3.69 -6.47
CA ILE A 474 3.57 -3.09 -7.28
C ILE A 474 4.96 -3.64 -6.92
N THR A 475 5.10 -4.28 -5.75
CA THR A 475 6.38 -4.63 -5.13
C THR A 475 7.00 -5.88 -5.74
N PRO A 476 8.18 -5.77 -6.36
CA PRO A 476 8.92 -6.91 -6.90
C PRO A 476 9.63 -7.69 -5.79
N HIS A 477 9.88 -8.97 -6.04
CA HIS A 477 10.78 -9.76 -5.21
C HIS A 477 12.24 -9.43 -5.56
N SER A 478 13.04 -9.01 -4.57
CA SER A 478 14.38 -8.46 -4.82
C SER A 478 15.44 -9.51 -5.24
N SER A 479 15.18 -10.80 -5.03
CA SER A 479 16.12 -11.87 -5.39
C SER A 479 15.67 -12.76 -6.56
N SER A 480 14.59 -12.36 -7.25
CA SER A 480 14.10 -13.04 -8.45
C SER A 480 13.83 -12.01 -9.53
N ASN A 481 14.04 -12.37 -10.79
CA ASN A 481 13.79 -11.48 -11.93
C ASN A 481 12.33 -11.50 -12.42
N ASP A 482 11.48 -12.36 -11.87
CA ASP A 482 10.14 -12.65 -12.39
C ASP A 482 9.04 -12.83 -11.32
N ASN A 483 9.41 -12.84 -10.03
CA ASN A 483 8.45 -12.97 -8.94
C ASN A 483 8.05 -11.61 -8.35
N LEU A 484 6.81 -11.57 -7.86
CA LEU A 484 6.19 -10.42 -7.21
C LEU A 484 5.47 -10.85 -5.95
N GLU A 485 5.28 -9.89 -5.05
CA GLU A 485 4.42 -10.04 -3.88
C GLU A 485 2.94 -9.98 -4.31
N VAL A 486 2.16 -10.97 -3.90
CA VAL A 486 0.74 -11.12 -4.22
C VAL A 486 -0.07 -11.31 -2.95
N LEU A 487 -1.13 -10.53 -2.81
CA LEU A 487 -2.16 -10.81 -1.81
C LEU A 487 -3.01 -12.00 -2.30
N SER A 488 -3.04 -13.08 -1.53
CA SER A 488 -3.85 -14.25 -1.86
C SER A 488 -5.34 -14.01 -1.63
N ASP A 489 -6.17 -14.87 -2.20
CA ASP A 489 -7.60 -14.96 -1.92
C ASP A 489 -7.93 -15.44 -0.49
N ASN A 490 -6.94 -15.92 0.25
CA ASN A 490 -7.03 -16.28 1.67
C ASN A 490 -6.44 -15.21 2.61
N GLY A 491 -5.94 -14.11 2.08
CA GLY A 491 -5.48 -12.94 2.83
C GLY A 491 -4.02 -12.95 3.28
N TYR A 492 -3.24 -13.96 2.93
CA TYR A 492 -1.80 -13.95 3.18
C TYR A 492 -1.00 -13.55 1.93
N PHE A 493 0.23 -13.07 2.12
CA PHE A 493 1.15 -12.79 1.02
C PHE A 493 1.95 -14.01 0.60
N TYR A 494 2.12 -14.15 -0.71
CA TYR A 494 2.96 -15.17 -1.33
C TYR A 494 3.60 -14.65 -2.62
N LEU A 495 4.57 -15.38 -3.14
CA LEU A 495 5.25 -15.02 -4.39
C LEU A 495 4.57 -15.65 -5.60
N ASN A 496 4.45 -14.89 -6.68
CA ASN A 496 3.94 -15.41 -7.95
C ASN A 496 4.68 -14.80 -9.15
N PHE A 497 4.73 -15.56 -10.24
CA PHE A 497 5.36 -15.10 -11.47
C PHE A 497 4.54 -14.01 -12.16
N ALA A 498 5.21 -12.97 -12.64
CA ALA A 498 4.63 -11.81 -13.31
C ALA A 498 3.69 -12.11 -14.47
N ILE A 499 3.84 -13.29 -15.08
CA ILE A 499 3.06 -13.71 -16.26
C ILE A 499 1.63 -14.16 -15.92
N PHE A 500 1.34 -14.50 -14.66
CA PHE A 500 0.00 -14.99 -14.33
C PHE A 500 -1.03 -13.85 -14.25
N GLY A 501 -2.29 -14.17 -14.59
CA GLY A 501 -3.40 -13.22 -14.41
C GLY A 501 -3.83 -13.17 -12.95
N ARG A 502 -3.83 -11.98 -12.34
CA ARG A 502 -4.36 -11.71 -11.01
C ARG A 502 -5.25 -10.47 -11.05
N ALA A 503 -6.09 -10.31 -10.05
CA ALA A 503 -6.91 -9.12 -9.91
C ALA A 503 -6.02 -7.86 -9.90
N VAL A 504 -6.48 -6.83 -10.61
CA VAL A 504 -5.79 -5.54 -10.72
C VAL A 504 -6.74 -4.45 -10.26
N ARG A 505 -6.42 -3.80 -9.15
CA ARG A 505 -7.06 -2.57 -8.70
C ARG A 505 -6.08 -1.42 -8.86
N PRO A 506 -6.34 -0.47 -9.77
CA PRO A 506 -5.53 0.73 -9.89
C PRO A 506 -5.47 1.52 -8.58
N VAL A 507 -4.29 2.05 -8.28
CA VAL A 507 -4.02 2.95 -7.16
C VAL A 507 -3.47 4.25 -7.71
N LEU A 508 -3.87 5.38 -7.12
CA LEU A 508 -3.38 6.70 -7.47
C LEU A 508 -3.31 7.61 -6.25
N TYR A 509 -2.59 8.71 -6.40
CA TYR A 509 -2.58 9.81 -5.44
C TYR A 509 -3.38 10.98 -6.00
N LEU A 510 -4.27 11.53 -5.18
CA LEU A 510 -4.99 12.76 -5.52
C LEU A 510 -4.06 13.97 -5.35
N ASP A 511 -4.20 14.96 -6.24
CA ASP A 511 -3.47 16.23 -6.11
C ASP A 511 -3.88 16.98 -4.84
N SER A 512 -2.95 17.69 -4.24
CA SER A 512 -3.17 18.43 -2.99
C SER A 512 -4.17 19.57 -3.11
N SER A 513 -4.55 19.98 -4.31
CA SER A 513 -5.58 20.99 -4.59
C SER A 513 -7.01 20.44 -4.54
N VAL A 514 -7.17 19.11 -4.48
CA VAL A 514 -8.48 18.45 -4.35
C VAL A 514 -9.09 18.78 -3.00
N TYR A 515 -10.38 19.11 -2.99
CA TYR A 515 -11.14 19.45 -1.79
C TYR A 515 -12.45 18.65 -1.69
N VAL A 516 -12.96 18.48 -0.48
CA VAL A 516 -14.22 17.78 -0.21
C VAL A 516 -15.40 18.75 -0.30
N ILE A 517 -16.49 18.27 -0.92
CA ILE A 517 -17.76 19.01 -1.01
C ILE A 517 -18.79 18.43 -0.06
N ASP A 518 -18.95 17.11 -0.05
CA ASP A 518 -19.97 16.38 0.70
C ASP A 518 -19.52 14.95 0.99
N GLY A 519 -20.32 14.23 1.74
CA GLY A 519 -20.11 12.84 2.05
C GLY A 519 -19.54 12.62 3.45
N ASP A 520 -19.66 11.38 3.91
CA ASP A 520 -19.15 10.92 5.20
C ASP A 520 -18.30 9.64 5.06
N GLY A 521 -17.99 9.26 3.82
CA GLY A 521 -17.15 8.11 3.49
C GLY A 521 -17.86 6.75 3.60
N THR A 522 -19.16 6.71 3.89
CA THR A 522 -19.94 5.47 3.80
C THR A 522 -20.20 5.10 2.35
N LEU A 523 -20.58 3.82 2.09
CA LEU A 523 -20.94 3.38 0.74
C LEU A 523 -22.16 4.15 0.18
N ASP A 524 -23.15 4.44 1.05
CA ASP A 524 -24.36 5.15 0.66
C ASP A 524 -24.11 6.65 0.46
N LYS A 525 -23.08 7.19 1.13
CA LYS A 525 -22.70 8.60 1.09
C LYS A 525 -21.18 8.78 1.01
N PRO A 526 -20.57 8.34 -0.12
CA PRO A 526 -19.13 8.48 -0.32
C PRO A 526 -18.71 9.95 -0.31
N TYR A 527 -17.45 10.22 0.00
CA TYR A 527 -16.90 11.57 -0.15
C TYR A 527 -17.02 12.01 -1.60
N ILE A 528 -17.55 13.22 -1.80
CA ILE A 528 -17.61 13.92 -3.09
C ILE A 528 -16.49 14.94 -3.09
N ILE A 529 -15.64 14.87 -4.09
CA ILE A 529 -14.43 15.68 -4.20
C ILE A 529 -14.39 16.46 -5.51
N GLU A 530 -13.79 17.65 -5.49
CA GLU A 530 -13.54 18.49 -6.66
C GLU A 530 -12.13 19.12 -6.60
N MET A 531 -11.72 19.83 -7.66
CA MET A 531 -10.45 20.55 -7.74
C MET A 531 -10.67 22.02 -8.17
#